data_78f0862364327f4b7527f738d1948c7a
#
_entry.id   78f0862364327f4b7527f738d1948c7a
#
_cell.length_a   1.000
_cell.length_b   1.000
_cell.length_c   1.000
_cell.angle_alpha   90.00
_cell.angle_beta   90.00
_cell.angle_gamma   90.00
#
_symmetry.space_group_name_H-M   'P 1'
#
loop_
_entity.id
_entity.type
_entity.pdbx_description
1 polymer ?
#
loop_
_entity_poly.entity_id
_entity_poly.type
_entity_poly.pdbx_seq_one_letter_code
_entity_poly.pdbx_strand_id
1 'polypeptide(L)'
;MADVTISQGITSIKNDPNFKKNRMAPGRVVKNVVVHAILAVLALIWLFPIFWVVLTSLRAEKGSYTYYFWPKALTFDNYVKLFTDTSSINFPRMFLNTLFIAVCSCIITTIFVLFVSYCMSRLRFRLRKPFMNLAMILGLFPGFMSMVAVYFLLKAVGLTEGGLIRLALILCYSAASGTGFYIVKGFFDTVPKSLSEAAILDGCNGMQVFTKVVLPLSKPIVVYTILTAFLAPWLDFVFVRVIVGAKSEYWTVALGLYNMLEKEYIYNWYTSWAAAAVIVSIPIALLFIFVQRNYVDGMTGAVKG
;
A
#
# COMPACT_ATOMS: atom_id res chain seq x y z
N MET A 1 30.85 -9.84 -35.59
CA MET A 1 30.93 -8.76 -36.60
C MET A 1 30.02 -7.57 -36.26
N ALA A 2 28.86 -7.72 -35.60
CA ALA A 2 27.98 -6.61 -35.28
C ALA A 2 28.55 -5.62 -34.22
N ASP A 3 29.30 -6.10 -33.24
CA ASP A 3 29.88 -5.26 -32.16
C ASP A 3 30.97 -4.30 -32.63
N VAL A 4 31.72 -4.68 -33.70
CA VAL A 4 32.77 -3.84 -34.26
C VAL A 4 32.18 -2.66 -35.04
N THR A 5 31.04 -2.87 -35.68
CA THR A 5 30.33 -1.84 -36.46
C THR A 5 29.70 -0.76 -35.56
N ILE A 6 29.16 -1.16 -34.39
CA ILE A 6 28.57 -0.22 -33.41
C ILE A 6 29.67 0.63 -32.75
N SER A 7 30.81 0.01 -32.41
CA SER A 7 31.96 0.71 -31.83
C SER A 7 32.56 1.75 -32.80
N GLN A 8 32.67 1.42 -34.08
CA GLN A 8 33.15 2.34 -35.10
C GLN A 8 32.17 3.49 -35.38
N GLY A 9 30.86 3.22 -35.34
CA GLY A 9 29.81 4.23 -35.46
C GLY A 9 29.84 5.26 -34.34
N ILE A 10 30.02 4.80 -33.08
CA ILE A 10 30.12 5.68 -31.91
C ILE A 10 31.40 6.56 -31.97
N THR A 11 32.51 6.01 -32.45
CA THR A 11 33.78 6.74 -32.58
C THR A 11 33.73 7.80 -33.68
N SER A 12 33.04 7.52 -34.79
CA SER A 12 32.85 8.49 -35.88
C SER A 12 31.97 9.68 -35.48
N ILE A 13 30.90 9.42 -34.69
CA ILE A 13 30.03 10.48 -34.15
C ILE A 13 30.78 11.36 -33.14
N LYS A 14 31.69 10.78 -32.35
CA LYS A 14 32.48 11.52 -31.37
C LYS A 14 33.53 12.44 -32.01
N ASN A 15 33.98 12.14 -33.23
CA ASN A 15 35.00 12.88 -33.98
C ASN A 15 34.37 13.84 -35.01
N ASP A 16 33.06 13.95 -35.11
CA ASP A 16 32.38 14.92 -35.97
C ASP A 16 32.63 16.35 -35.43
N PRO A 17 33.34 17.24 -36.18
CA PRO A 17 33.58 18.61 -35.76
C PRO A 17 32.29 19.40 -35.52
N ASN A 18 31.16 18.95 -36.05
CA ASN A 18 29.82 19.50 -35.79
C ASN A 18 29.11 18.88 -34.58
N PHE A 19 29.69 17.87 -33.94
CA PHE A 19 29.15 17.32 -32.70
C PHE A 19 29.38 18.32 -31.56
N LYS A 20 28.62 19.41 -31.59
CA LYS A 20 28.52 20.33 -30.45
C LYS A 20 27.97 19.55 -29.27
N LYS A 21 28.84 19.18 -28.33
CA LYS A 21 28.45 18.74 -27.01
C LYS A 21 27.38 19.73 -26.55
N ASN A 22 26.14 19.30 -26.49
CA ASN A 22 24.96 20.15 -26.19
C ASN A 22 25.16 20.75 -24.79
N ARG A 23 25.95 21.83 -24.69
CA ARG A 23 26.07 22.61 -23.46
C ARG A 23 24.70 23.20 -23.21
N MET A 24 24.04 22.75 -22.20
CA MET A 24 22.73 23.31 -21.83
C MET A 24 22.87 24.84 -21.74
N ALA A 25 21.97 25.55 -22.40
CA ALA A 25 21.95 27.01 -22.32
C ALA A 25 21.96 27.44 -20.85
N PRO A 26 22.75 28.47 -20.46
CA PRO A 26 22.90 28.88 -19.05
C PRO A 26 21.58 29.03 -18.30
N GLY A 27 20.55 29.58 -18.94
CA GLY A 27 19.22 29.71 -18.37
C GLY A 27 18.53 28.35 -18.06
N ARG A 28 18.83 27.28 -18.83
CA ARG A 28 18.32 25.94 -18.58
C ARG A 28 19.03 25.29 -17.40
N VAL A 29 20.32 25.55 -17.22
CA VAL A 29 21.09 25.09 -16.05
C VAL A 29 20.56 25.73 -14.77
N VAL A 30 20.37 27.06 -14.77
CA VAL A 30 19.82 27.79 -13.62
C VAL A 30 18.43 27.26 -13.27
N LYS A 31 17.54 27.08 -14.26
CA LYS A 31 16.19 26.51 -14.03
C LYS A 31 16.27 25.11 -13.39
N ASN A 32 17.15 24.25 -13.90
CA ASN A 32 17.32 22.89 -13.35
C ASN A 32 17.85 22.95 -11.90
N VAL A 33 18.83 23.79 -11.61
CA VAL A 33 19.35 23.97 -10.25
C VAL A 33 18.25 24.43 -9.30
N VAL A 34 17.45 25.42 -9.67
CA VAL A 34 16.32 25.92 -8.85
C VAL A 34 15.30 24.81 -8.60
N VAL A 35 14.91 24.07 -9.64
CA VAL A 35 13.96 22.95 -9.50
C VAL A 35 14.50 21.88 -8.56
N HIS A 36 15.77 21.48 -8.72
CA HIS A 36 16.37 20.48 -7.83
C HIS A 36 16.52 21.00 -6.39
N ALA A 37 16.83 22.26 -6.19
CA ALA A 37 16.89 22.87 -4.86
C ALA A 37 15.50 22.84 -4.19
N ILE A 38 14.44 23.22 -4.91
CA ILE A 38 13.07 23.14 -4.39
C ILE A 38 12.70 21.69 -4.04
N LEU A 39 12.98 20.74 -4.92
CA LEU A 39 12.72 19.31 -4.68
C LEU A 39 13.50 18.79 -3.48
N ALA A 40 14.76 19.21 -3.30
CA ALA A 40 15.58 18.84 -2.14
C ALA A 40 14.98 19.38 -0.83
N VAL A 41 14.55 20.64 -0.82
CA VAL A 41 13.88 21.23 0.36
C VAL A 41 12.61 20.49 0.70
N LEU A 42 11.76 20.22 -0.31
CA LEU A 42 10.54 19.44 -0.10
C LEU A 42 10.86 18.04 0.43
N ALA A 43 11.87 17.36 -0.12
CA ALA A 43 12.29 16.04 0.35
C ALA A 43 12.74 16.09 1.83
N LEU A 44 13.50 17.09 2.23
CA LEU A 44 13.92 17.27 3.64
C LEU A 44 12.72 17.49 4.57
N ILE A 45 11.74 18.30 4.15
CA ILE A 45 10.51 18.52 4.92
C ILE A 45 9.75 17.20 5.11
N TRP A 46 9.63 16.37 4.07
CA TRP A 46 8.94 15.08 4.14
C TRP A 46 9.70 14.02 4.95
N LEU A 47 11.04 14.06 4.92
CA LEU A 47 11.88 13.14 5.68
C LEU A 47 11.97 13.50 7.16
N PHE A 48 11.73 14.76 7.53
CA PHE A 48 11.86 15.24 8.89
C PHE A 48 11.01 14.44 9.92
N PRO A 49 9.69 14.21 9.70
CA PRO A 49 8.89 13.40 10.63
C PRO A 49 9.41 11.96 10.77
N ILE A 50 9.85 11.35 9.66
CA ILE A 50 10.42 9.99 9.68
C ILE A 50 11.69 9.96 10.52
N PHE A 51 12.59 10.92 10.28
CA PHE A 51 13.82 11.08 11.06
C PHE A 51 13.51 11.28 12.55
N TRP A 52 12.50 12.10 12.89
CA TRP A 52 12.07 12.32 14.26
C TRP A 52 11.58 11.03 14.93
N VAL A 53 10.78 10.22 14.26
CA VAL A 53 10.30 8.92 14.77
C VAL A 53 11.48 7.97 15.01
N VAL A 54 12.42 7.87 14.06
CA VAL A 54 13.62 7.04 14.21
C VAL A 54 14.47 7.53 15.38
N LEU A 55 14.70 8.84 15.51
CA LEU A 55 15.46 9.42 16.61
C LEU A 55 14.77 9.15 17.96
N THR A 56 13.45 9.29 18.02
CA THR A 56 12.62 9.02 19.20
C THR A 56 12.68 7.56 19.61
N SER A 57 12.72 6.64 18.64
CA SER A 57 12.80 5.19 18.92
C SER A 57 14.11 4.79 19.64
N LEU A 58 15.16 5.57 19.47
CA LEU A 58 16.48 5.34 20.07
C LEU A 58 16.71 6.16 21.36
N ARG A 59 15.73 6.95 21.83
CA ARG A 59 15.84 7.74 23.04
C ARG A 59 15.84 6.88 24.30
N ALA A 60 16.74 7.21 25.24
CA ALA A 60 16.74 6.60 26.57
C ALA A 60 15.75 7.29 27.52
N GLU A 61 15.40 8.57 27.26
CA GLU A 61 14.48 9.34 28.09
C GLU A 61 13.03 8.87 27.88
N LYS A 62 12.30 8.76 28.99
CA LYS A 62 10.87 8.39 28.99
C LYS A 62 9.97 9.60 28.82
N GLY A 63 8.74 9.35 28.38
CA GLY A 63 7.70 10.36 28.23
C GLY A 63 7.65 11.00 26.84
N SER A 64 6.54 11.70 26.58
CA SER A 64 6.27 12.35 25.28
C SER A 64 6.83 13.76 25.15
N TYR A 65 7.18 14.40 26.27
CA TYR A 65 7.68 15.77 26.30
C TYR A 65 9.18 15.78 26.61
N THR A 66 9.96 16.26 25.63
CA THR A 66 11.39 16.50 25.79
C THR A 66 11.69 17.94 25.41
N TYR A 67 12.48 18.63 26.25
CA TYR A 67 12.85 20.03 26.02
C TYR A 67 13.99 20.19 24.99
N TYR A 68 14.54 19.09 24.49
CA TYR A 68 15.67 19.09 23.56
C TYR A 68 15.41 18.15 22.39
N PHE A 69 15.90 18.57 21.24
CA PHE A 69 15.75 17.81 19.99
C PHE A 69 16.59 16.52 20.02
N TRP A 70 17.86 16.62 20.36
CA TRP A 70 18.76 15.47 20.39
C TRP A 70 18.62 14.68 21.69
N PRO A 71 18.57 13.34 21.64
CA PRO A 71 18.58 12.51 22.86
C PRO A 71 19.88 12.69 23.63
N LYS A 72 19.81 12.66 24.97
CA LYS A 72 21.01 12.69 25.84
C LYS A 72 21.77 11.38 25.75
N ALA A 73 21.06 10.26 25.59
CA ALA A 73 21.63 8.94 25.39
C ALA A 73 20.85 8.16 24.37
N LEU A 74 21.53 7.36 23.56
CA LEU A 74 20.92 6.44 22.60
C LEU A 74 20.85 5.04 23.22
N THR A 75 19.71 4.37 23.05
CA THR A 75 19.48 3.01 23.55
C THR A 75 18.65 2.19 22.58
N PHE A 76 18.81 0.88 22.62
CA PHE A 76 17.93 -0.09 21.98
C PHE A 76 16.89 -0.70 22.93
N ASP A 77 16.83 -0.27 24.18
CA ASP A 77 15.93 -0.81 25.20
C ASP A 77 14.45 -0.66 24.80
N ASN A 78 14.11 0.37 24.05
CA ASN A 78 12.75 0.56 23.53
C ASN A 78 12.32 -0.58 22.61
N TYR A 79 13.23 -1.11 21.79
CA TYR A 79 13.01 -2.26 20.93
C TYR A 79 12.94 -3.56 21.75
N VAL A 80 13.87 -3.74 22.71
CA VAL A 80 13.86 -4.89 23.61
C VAL A 80 12.55 -4.93 24.39
N LYS A 81 12.09 -3.82 24.93
CA LYS A 81 10.83 -3.70 25.67
C LYS A 81 9.62 -4.17 24.86
N LEU A 82 9.55 -3.86 23.56
CA LEU A 82 8.45 -4.29 22.70
C LEU A 82 8.26 -5.80 22.65
N PHE A 83 9.34 -6.56 22.78
CA PHE A 83 9.32 -8.02 22.72
C PHE A 83 9.30 -8.70 24.07
N THR A 84 9.73 -8.01 25.14
CA THR A 84 9.85 -8.58 26.50
C THR A 84 8.71 -8.17 27.43
N ASP A 85 8.21 -6.93 27.33
CA ASP A 85 7.14 -6.43 28.18
C ASP A 85 5.77 -6.65 27.48
N THR A 86 5.21 -7.83 27.69
CA THR A 86 3.91 -8.23 27.13
C THR A 86 2.76 -8.10 28.12
N SER A 87 2.99 -7.52 29.31
CA SER A 87 2.02 -7.44 30.39
C SER A 87 0.80 -6.55 30.06
N SER A 88 1.09 -5.35 29.54
CA SER A 88 0.05 -4.37 29.18
C SER A 88 -0.22 -4.34 27.69
N ILE A 89 0.83 -4.42 26.88
CA ILE A 89 0.77 -4.33 25.40
C ILE A 89 1.64 -5.42 24.80
N ASN A 90 1.01 -6.39 24.16
CA ASN A 90 1.72 -7.51 23.52
C ASN A 90 1.97 -7.20 22.03
N PHE A 91 3.06 -6.45 21.76
CA PHE A 91 3.41 -6.04 20.40
C PHE A 91 3.64 -7.21 19.43
N PRO A 92 4.38 -8.29 19.76
CA PRO A 92 4.57 -9.42 18.86
C PRO A 92 3.26 -10.03 18.38
N ARG A 93 2.30 -10.20 19.31
CA ARG A 93 0.99 -10.74 18.98
C ARG A 93 0.18 -9.84 18.05
N MET A 94 0.18 -8.53 18.33
CA MET A 94 -0.47 -7.52 17.48
C MET A 94 0.14 -7.49 16.07
N PHE A 95 1.46 -7.55 15.99
CA PHE A 95 2.17 -7.58 14.71
C PHE A 95 1.79 -8.83 13.90
N LEU A 96 1.80 -10.02 14.50
CA LEU A 96 1.40 -11.25 13.86
C LEU A 96 -0.07 -11.28 13.47
N ASN A 97 -0.96 -10.73 14.31
CA ASN A 97 -2.38 -10.59 13.97
C ASN A 97 -2.54 -9.74 12.71
N THR A 98 -1.89 -8.57 12.67
CA THR A 98 -1.98 -7.68 11.52
C THR A 98 -1.39 -8.29 10.26
N LEU A 99 -0.22 -8.91 10.37
CA LEU A 99 0.43 -9.56 9.22
C LEU A 99 -0.45 -10.69 8.66
N PHE A 100 -1.00 -11.53 9.52
CA PHE A 100 -1.89 -12.61 9.11
C PHE A 100 -3.15 -12.08 8.42
N ILE A 101 -3.81 -11.09 9.02
CA ILE A 101 -5.01 -10.47 8.44
C ILE A 101 -4.65 -9.80 7.11
N ALA A 102 -3.54 -9.04 7.04
CA ALA A 102 -3.12 -8.33 5.85
C ALA A 102 -2.79 -9.28 4.68
N VAL A 103 -2.07 -10.35 4.93
CA VAL A 103 -1.74 -11.35 3.88
C VAL A 103 -3.00 -12.04 3.39
N CYS A 104 -3.83 -12.56 4.29
CA CYS A 104 -5.04 -13.27 3.91
C CYS A 104 -6.03 -12.38 3.16
N SER A 105 -6.32 -11.18 3.70
CA SER A 105 -7.23 -10.24 3.04
C SER A 105 -6.66 -9.73 1.72
N CYS A 106 -5.36 -9.48 1.62
CA CYS A 106 -4.71 -9.05 0.38
C CYS A 106 -4.89 -10.08 -0.75
N ILE A 107 -4.66 -11.36 -0.47
CA ILE A 107 -4.84 -12.44 -1.45
C ILE A 107 -6.30 -12.50 -1.91
N ILE A 108 -7.23 -12.59 -0.96
CA ILE A 108 -8.66 -12.71 -1.28
C ILE A 108 -9.16 -11.47 -2.03
N THR A 109 -8.84 -10.27 -1.53
CA THR A 109 -9.21 -8.99 -2.15
C THR A 109 -8.68 -8.89 -3.58
N THR A 110 -7.39 -9.18 -3.78
CA THR A 110 -6.76 -9.06 -5.10
C THR A 110 -7.41 -9.98 -6.10
N ILE A 111 -7.60 -11.25 -5.75
CA ILE A 111 -8.27 -12.23 -6.62
C ILE A 111 -9.68 -11.75 -6.95
N PHE A 112 -10.46 -11.41 -5.93
CA PHE A 112 -11.85 -11.01 -6.10
C PHE A 112 -12.00 -9.74 -6.95
N VAL A 113 -11.24 -8.69 -6.65
CA VAL A 113 -11.28 -7.42 -7.38
C VAL A 113 -10.89 -7.60 -8.83
N LEU A 114 -9.81 -8.34 -9.12
CA LEU A 114 -9.36 -8.56 -10.49
C LEU A 114 -10.38 -9.35 -11.31
N PHE A 115 -10.95 -10.42 -10.75
CA PHE A 115 -11.97 -11.21 -11.44
C PHE A 115 -13.26 -10.42 -11.68
N VAL A 116 -13.78 -9.74 -10.65
CA VAL A 116 -14.98 -8.92 -10.78
C VAL A 116 -14.76 -7.81 -11.81
N SER A 117 -13.62 -7.12 -11.74
CA SER A 117 -13.28 -6.06 -12.71
C SER A 117 -13.18 -6.58 -14.13
N TYR A 118 -12.59 -7.77 -14.34
CA TYR A 118 -12.53 -8.40 -15.65
C TYR A 118 -13.93 -8.74 -16.18
N CYS A 119 -14.78 -9.36 -15.35
CA CYS A 119 -16.15 -9.65 -15.73
C CYS A 119 -16.93 -8.38 -16.10
N MET A 120 -16.77 -7.33 -15.27
CA MET A 120 -17.43 -6.03 -15.51
C MET A 120 -16.85 -5.24 -16.67
N SER A 121 -15.60 -5.50 -17.08
CA SER A 121 -14.98 -4.84 -18.24
C SER A 121 -15.27 -5.57 -19.55
N ARG A 122 -15.11 -6.90 -19.58
CA ARG A 122 -15.07 -7.68 -20.82
C ARG A 122 -16.34 -8.46 -21.11
N LEU A 123 -17.04 -8.96 -20.10
CA LEU A 123 -18.22 -9.77 -20.32
C LEU A 123 -19.48 -8.91 -20.51
N ARG A 124 -20.37 -9.37 -21.38
CA ARG A 124 -21.68 -8.74 -21.63
C ARG A 124 -22.76 -9.62 -21.00
N PHE A 125 -23.38 -9.14 -19.92
CA PHE A 125 -24.52 -9.82 -19.29
C PHE A 125 -25.56 -8.80 -18.82
N ARG A 126 -26.81 -9.28 -18.70
CA ARG A 126 -27.99 -8.42 -18.45
C ARG A 126 -27.90 -7.62 -17.16
N LEU A 127 -27.35 -8.19 -16.10
CA LEU A 127 -27.26 -7.56 -14.77
C LEU A 127 -26.03 -6.66 -14.58
N ARG A 128 -25.15 -6.51 -15.58
CA ARG A 128 -23.92 -5.70 -15.47
C ARG A 128 -24.20 -4.25 -15.05
N LYS A 129 -25.12 -3.57 -15.76
CA LYS A 129 -25.45 -2.15 -15.45
C LYS A 129 -26.14 -1.99 -14.09
N PRO A 130 -27.20 -2.77 -13.76
CA PRO A 130 -27.82 -2.74 -12.44
C PRO A 130 -26.83 -2.97 -11.31
N PHE A 131 -25.95 -3.97 -11.42
CA PHE A 131 -24.92 -4.27 -10.41
C PHE A 131 -23.95 -3.10 -10.22
N MET A 132 -23.47 -2.50 -11.31
CA MET A 132 -22.57 -1.34 -11.22
C MET A 132 -23.26 -0.15 -10.55
N ASN A 133 -24.51 0.14 -10.91
CA ASN A 133 -25.27 1.24 -10.30
C ASN A 133 -25.51 0.98 -8.81
N LEU A 134 -25.88 -0.24 -8.43
CA LEU A 134 -26.06 -0.62 -7.02
C LEU A 134 -24.77 -0.45 -6.22
N ALA A 135 -23.66 -0.95 -6.75
CA ALA A 135 -22.36 -0.82 -6.08
C ALA A 135 -21.93 0.64 -5.91
N MET A 136 -22.23 1.50 -6.91
CA MET A 136 -21.97 2.94 -6.80
C MET A 136 -22.85 3.60 -5.73
N ILE A 137 -24.15 3.27 -5.68
CA ILE A 137 -25.07 3.80 -4.66
C ILE A 137 -24.61 3.38 -3.27
N LEU A 138 -24.26 2.09 -3.09
CA LEU A 138 -23.75 1.58 -1.81
C LEU A 138 -22.44 2.26 -1.40
N GLY A 139 -21.58 2.59 -2.36
CA GLY A 139 -20.33 3.32 -2.12
C GLY A 139 -20.50 4.78 -1.66
N LEU A 140 -21.70 5.37 -1.83
CA LEU A 140 -22.02 6.71 -1.35
C LEU A 140 -22.39 6.74 0.15
N PHE A 141 -22.68 5.58 0.75
CA PHE A 141 -22.99 5.54 2.17
C PHE A 141 -21.72 5.83 3.00
N PRO A 142 -21.83 6.67 4.06
CA PRO A 142 -20.70 6.94 4.93
C PRO A 142 -20.18 5.67 5.59
N GLY A 143 -18.87 5.39 5.43
CA GLY A 143 -18.25 4.16 5.90
C GLY A 143 -18.43 3.87 7.39
N PHE A 144 -18.44 4.92 8.23
CA PHE A 144 -18.65 4.76 9.67
C PHE A 144 -20.08 4.31 10.05
N MET A 145 -21.10 4.68 9.26
CA MET A 145 -22.47 4.18 9.47
C MET A 145 -22.58 2.69 9.14
N SER A 146 -21.95 2.27 8.05
CA SER A 146 -21.88 0.86 7.66
C SER A 146 -21.15 0.01 8.69
N MET A 147 -20.15 0.59 9.35
CA MET A 147 -19.32 -0.08 10.36
C MET A 147 -20.15 -0.64 11.54
N VAL A 148 -21.07 0.14 12.07
CA VAL A 148 -21.96 -0.28 13.18
C VAL A 148 -22.89 -1.42 12.73
N ALA A 149 -23.47 -1.29 11.52
CA ALA A 149 -24.31 -2.34 10.97
C ALA A 149 -23.53 -3.65 10.75
N VAL A 150 -22.31 -3.56 10.20
CA VAL A 150 -21.42 -4.71 10.01
C VAL A 150 -21.08 -5.37 11.35
N TYR A 151 -20.80 -4.60 12.40
CA TYR A 151 -20.56 -5.15 13.75
C TYR A 151 -21.74 -6.00 14.23
N PHE A 152 -22.98 -5.49 14.13
CA PHE A 152 -24.17 -6.23 14.56
C PHE A 152 -24.41 -7.48 13.69
N LEU A 153 -24.18 -7.42 12.40
CA LEU A 153 -24.23 -8.59 11.51
C LEU A 153 -23.22 -9.66 11.91
N LEU A 154 -21.95 -9.27 12.13
CA LEU A 154 -20.90 -10.18 12.58
C LEU A 154 -21.24 -10.80 13.94
N LYS A 155 -21.80 -10.00 14.86
CA LYS A 155 -22.24 -10.46 16.18
C LYS A 155 -23.38 -11.46 16.05
N ALA A 156 -24.36 -11.22 15.19
CA ALA A 156 -25.49 -12.11 14.97
C ALA A 156 -25.07 -13.49 14.45
N VAL A 157 -23.98 -13.54 13.65
CA VAL A 157 -23.44 -14.82 13.13
C VAL A 157 -22.29 -15.37 14.00
N GLY A 158 -22.02 -14.79 15.18
CA GLY A 158 -21.02 -15.28 16.14
C GLY A 158 -19.56 -15.01 15.76
N LEU A 159 -19.30 -14.16 14.78
CA LEU A 159 -17.92 -13.87 14.31
C LEU A 159 -17.18 -12.83 15.16
N THR A 160 -17.81 -12.29 16.22
CA THR A 160 -17.18 -11.33 17.12
C THR A 160 -16.54 -11.98 18.35
N GLU A 161 -16.49 -13.32 18.42
CA GLU A 161 -16.00 -14.04 19.58
C GLU A 161 -14.74 -14.88 19.25
N GLY A 162 -13.84 -14.91 20.22
CA GLY A 162 -12.62 -15.75 20.16
C GLY A 162 -11.81 -15.55 18.88
N GLY A 163 -11.19 -16.63 18.38
CA GLY A 163 -10.37 -16.62 17.16
C GLY A 163 -11.09 -16.23 15.88
N LEU A 164 -12.43 -16.29 15.87
CA LEU A 164 -13.27 -15.90 14.73
C LEU A 164 -13.20 -14.41 14.43
N ILE A 165 -12.77 -13.58 15.39
CA ILE A 165 -12.55 -12.13 15.19
C ILE A 165 -11.57 -11.87 14.03
N ARG A 166 -10.49 -12.66 13.92
CA ARG A 166 -9.53 -12.52 12.80
C ARG A 166 -10.19 -12.83 11.47
N LEU A 167 -11.02 -13.88 11.43
CA LEU A 167 -11.80 -14.21 10.24
C LEU A 167 -12.79 -13.09 9.88
N ALA A 168 -13.48 -12.51 10.87
CA ALA A 168 -14.36 -11.37 10.67
C ALA A 168 -13.62 -10.20 10.01
N LEU A 169 -12.44 -9.83 10.50
CA LEU A 169 -11.61 -8.77 9.92
C LEU A 169 -11.17 -9.09 8.49
N ILE A 170 -10.71 -10.34 8.23
CA ILE A 170 -10.34 -10.78 6.89
C ILE A 170 -11.53 -10.67 5.93
N LEU A 171 -12.71 -11.14 6.33
CA LEU A 171 -13.92 -11.06 5.51
C LEU A 171 -14.31 -9.62 5.22
N CYS A 172 -14.25 -8.75 6.23
CA CYS A 172 -14.62 -7.35 6.06
C CYS A 172 -13.66 -6.60 5.15
N TYR A 173 -12.35 -6.78 5.32
CA TYR A 173 -11.36 -6.16 4.42
C TYR A 173 -11.50 -6.70 2.99
N SER A 174 -11.79 -7.98 2.84
CA SER A 174 -12.01 -8.57 1.52
C SER A 174 -13.31 -8.08 0.87
N ALA A 175 -14.38 -7.89 1.64
CA ALA A 175 -15.66 -7.39 1.16
C ALA A 175 -15.64 -5.87 0.86
N ALA A 176 -14.86 -5.07 1.62
CA ALA A 176 -14.70 -3.63 1.40
C ALA A 176 -14.13 -3.30 0.00
N SER A 177 -13.55 -4.28 -0.67
CA SER A 177 -13.12 -4.17 -2.07
C SER A 177 -14.28 -4.00 -3.06
N GLY A 178 -15.54 -4.07 -2.60
CA GLY A 178 -16.72 -3.98 -3.44
C GLY A 178 -16.86 -2.70 -4.28
N THR A 179 -16.18 -1.60 -3.90
CA THR A 179 -16.07 -0.38 -4.71
C THR A 179 -14.73 -0.27 -5.44
N GLY A 180 -13.69 -0.95 -4.96
CA GLY A 180 -12.35 -0.94 -5.54
C GLY A 180 -12.30 -1.50 -6.96
N PHE A 181 -13.23 -2.39 -7.32
CA PHE A 181 -13.31 -2.95 -8.67
C PHE A 181 -13.56 -1.88 -9.77
N TYR A 182 -14.14 -0.72 -9.44
CA TYR A 182 -14.35 0.34 -10.41
C TYR A 182 -13.05 0.90 -10.97
N ILE A 183 -12.06 1.14 -10.10
CA ILE A 183 -10.75 1.66 -10.50
C ILE A 183 -10.06 0.64 -11.41
N VAL A 184 -10.05 -0.62 -10.99
CA VAL A 184 -9.42 -1.71 -11.75
C VAL A 184 -10.14 -1.96 -13.07
N LYS A 185 -11.48 -1.94 -13.06
CA LYS A 185 -12.29 -2.03 -14.29
C LYS A 185 -11.98 -0.87 -15.24
N GLY A 186 -11.90 0.37 -14.72
CA GLY A 186 -11.54 1.52 -15.53
C GLY A 186 -10.21 1.33 -16.24
N PHE A 187 -9.22 0.79 -15.55
CA PHE A 187 -7.93 0.45 -16.15
C PHE A 187 -8.06 -0.66 -17.22
N PHE A 188 -8.80 -1.74 -16.94
CA PHE A 188 -9.02 -2.81 -17.90
C PHE A 188 -9.75 -2.31 -19.16
N ASP A 189 -10.62 -1.30 -19.04
CA ASP A 189 -11.30 -0.70 -20.19
C ASP A 189 -10.32 0.06 -21.12
N THR A 190 -9.17 0.50 -20.64
CA THR A 190 -8.13 1.15 -21.47
C THR A 190 -7.36 0.15 -22.36
N VAL A 191 -7.33 -1.13 -21.99
CA VAL A 191 -6.70 -2.17 -22.81
C VAL A 191 -7.54 -2.40 -24.07
N PRO A 192 -6.96 -2.29 -25.29
CA PRO A 192 -7.71 -2.46 -26.54
C PRO A 192 -8.44 -3.80 -26.63
N LYS A 193 -9.73 -3.77 -26.95
CA LYS A 193 -10.54 -4.99 -27.09
C LYS A 193 -10.06 -5.89 -28.21
N SER A 194 -9.51 -5.30 -29.27
CA SER A 194 -8.93 -6.04 -30.41
C SER A 194 -7.89 -7.08 -29.99
N LEU A 195 -7.10 -6.81 -28.93
CA LEU A 195 -6.15 -7.80 -28.41
C LEU A 195 -6.85 -9.01 -27.78
N SER A 196 -7.96 -8.79 -27.08
CA SER A 196 -8.76 -9.88 -26.53
C SER A 196 -9.49 -10.67 -27.64
N GLU A 197 -9.96 -9.99 -28.67
CA GLU A 197 -10.65 -10.59 -29.82
C GLU A 197 -9.67 -11.41 -30.66
N ALA A 198 -8.46 -10.91 -30.93
CA ALA A 198 -7.40 -11.66 -31.59
C ALA A 198 -7.04 -12.94 -30.82
N ALA A 199 -6.86 -12.87 -29.52
CA ALA A 199 -6.56 -14.02 -28.70
C ALA A 199 -7.69 -15.08 -28.72
N ILE A 200 -8.96 -14.66 -28.82
CA ILE A 200 -10.08 -15.58 -28.98
C ILE A 200 -10.05 -16.26 -30.37
N LEU A 201 -9.71 -15.52 -31.42
CA LEU A 201 -9.54 -16.08 -32.76
C LEU A 201 -8.39 -17.08 -32.82
N ASP A 202 -7.33 -16.86 -32.02
CA ASP A 202 -6.21 -17.78 -31.81
C ASP A 202 -6.58 -19.01 -30.94
N GLY A 203 -7.84 -19.17 -30.53
CA GLY A 203 -8.35 -20.30 -29.77
C GLY A 203 -8.24 -20.15 -28.23
N CYS A 204 -7.91 -18.98 -27.70
CA CYS A 204 -7.88 -18.76 -26.26
C CYS A 204 -9.29 -18.73 -25.65
N ASN A 205 -9.47 -19.44 -24.55
CA ASN A 205 -10.68 -19.31 -23.74
C ASN A 205 -10.63 -18.03 -22.86
N GLY A 206 -11.78 -17.65 -22.26
CA GLY A 206 -11.90 -16.41 -21.49
C GLY A 206 -10.88 -16.29 -20.32
N MET A 207 -10.54 -17.40 -19.65
CA MET A 207 -9.53 -17.41 -18.58
C MET A 207 -8.11 -17.20 -19.15
N GLN A 208 -7.81 -17.76 -20.31
CA GLN A 208 -6.54 -17.54 -20.99
C GLN A 208 -6.40 -16.10 -21.49
N VAL A 209 -7.46 -15.50 -22.02
CA VAL A 209 -7.48 -14.07 -22.36
C VAL A 209 -7.22 -13.22 -21.12
N PHE A 210 -7.86 -13.52 -19.99
CA PHE A 210 -7.62 -12.81 -18.73
C PHE A 210 -6.17 -12.93 -18.29
N THR A 211 -5.65 -14.16 -18.17
CA THR A 211 -4.32 -14.41 -17.56
C THR A 211 -3.15 -14.11 -18.50
N LYS A 212 -3.30 -14.33 -19.81
CA LYS A 212 -2.21 -14.19 -20.79
C LYS A 212 -2.21 -12.84 -21.52
N VAL A 213 -3.35 -12.13 -21.57
CA VAL A 213 -3.47 -10.86 -22.29
C VAL A 213 -3.75 -9.70 -21.33
N VAL A 214 -4.90 -9.73 -20.64
CA VAL A 214 -5.36 -8.57 -19.86
C VAL A 214 -4.49 -8.32 -18.64
N LEU A 215 -4.22 -9.33 -17.81
CA LEU A 215 -3.41 -9.18 -16.59
C LEU A 215 -1.98 -8.70 -16.87
N PRO A 216 -1.22 -9.27 -17.83
CA PRO A 216 0.12 -8.80 -18.12
C PRO A 216 0.18 -7.36 -18.63
N LEU A 217 -0.81 -6.93 -19.41
CA LEU A 217 -0.92 -5.54 -19.88
C LEU A 217 -1.38 -4.58 -18.79
N SER A 218 -1.93 -5.12 -17.71
CA SER A 218 -2.50 -4.35 -16.60
C SER A 218 -1.67 -4.45 -15.32
N LYS A 219 -0.38 -4.80 -15.39
CA LYS A 219 0.51 -4.93 -14.23
C LYS A 219 0.42 -3.77 -13.24
N PRO A 220 0.38 -2.48 -13.65
CA PRO A 220 0.34 -1.37 -12.72
C PRO A 220 -0.88 -1.38 -11.80
N ILE A 221 -2.04 -1.71 -12.34
CA ILE A 221 -3.27 -1.74 -11.54
C ILE A 221 -3.34 -2.98 -10.65
N VAL A 222 -2.73 -4.10 -11.05
CA VAL A 222 -2.57 -5.28 -10.19
C VAL A 222 -1.69 -4.92 -8.97
N VAL A 223 -0.57 -4.26 -9.20
CA VAL A 223 0.34 -3.76 -8.15
C VAL A 223 -0.38 -2.80 -7.21
N TYR A 224 -1.13 -1.84 -7.74
CA TYR A 224 -1.95 -0.92 -6.96
C TYR A 224 -2.94 -1.67 -6.06
N THR A 225 -3.62 -2.67 -6.60
CA THR A 225 -4.60 -3.48 -5.86
C THR A 225 -3.95 -4.24 -4.71
N ILE A 226 -2.80 -4.88 -4.96
CA ILE A 226 -2.02 -5.58 -3.93
C ILE A 226 -1.58 -4.62 -2.83
N LEU A 227 -1.01 -3.47 -3.19
CA LEU A 227 -0.54 -2.47 -2.23
C LEU A 227 -1.68 -1.97 -1.34
N THR A 228 -2.79 -1.55 -1.93
CA THR A 228 -3.93 -1.00 -1.17
C THR A 228 -4.58 -2.04 -0.28
N ALA A 229 -4.74 -3.27 -0.76
CA ALA A 229 -5.31 -4.37 0.01
C ALA A 229 -4.42 -4.80 1.19
N PHE A 230 -3.09 -4.83 0.99
CA PHE A 230 -2.15 -5.16 2.07
C PHE A 230 -2.06 -4.06 3.12
N LEU A 231 -2.10 -2.78 2.70
CA LEU A 231 -1.97 -1.64 3.62
C LEU A 231 -3.19 -1.44 4.52
N ALA A 232 -4.39 -1.79 4.06
CA ALA A 232 -5.63 -1.50 4.76
C ALA A 232 -5.63 -1.96 6.24
N PRO A 233 -5.28 -3.22 6.60
CA PRO A 233 -5.24 -3.66 8.01
C PRO A 233 -4.15 -2.99 8.86
N TRP A 234 -3.08 -2.45 8.24
CA TRP A 234 -2.00 -1.76 8.96
C TRP A 234 -2.37 -0.34 9.40
N LEU A 235 -3.29 0.30 8.68
CA LEU A 235 -3.64 1.70 8.88
C LEU A 235 -4.97 1.89 9.62
N ASP A 236 -5.83 0.87 9.65
CA ASP A 236 -7.17 0.97 10.19
C ASP A 236 -7.21 0.62 11.67
N PHE A 237 -7.39 1.63 12.52
CA PHE A 237 -7.64 1.42 13.93
C PHE A 237 -9.13 1.55 14.30
N VAL A 238 -9.90 2.37 13.56
CA VAL A 238 -11.29 2.70 13.91
C VAL A 238 -12.20 1.49 13.76
N PHE A 239 -12.17 0.85 12.61
CA PHE A 239 -12.96 -0.35 12.35
C PHE A 239 -12.54 -1.51 13.26
N VAL A 240 -11.22 -1.70 13.43
CA VAL A 240 -10.68 -2.71 14.35
C VAL A 240 -11.16 -2.45 15.79
N ARG A 241 -11.15 -1.21 16.26
CA ARG A 241 -11.63 -0.84 17.60
C ARG A 241 -13.09 -1.25 17.78
N VAL A 242 -13.94 -1.05 16.79
CA VAL A 242 -15.37 -1.43 16.84
C VAL A 242 -15.55 -2.95 16.88
N ILE A 243 -14.81 -3.70 16.07
CA ILE A 243 -14.97 -5.17 15.95
C ILE A 243 -14.32 -5.89 17.14
N VAL A 244 -13.11 -5.51 17.51
CA VAL A 244 -12.30 -6.20 18.54
C VAL A 244 -12.63 -5.71 19.94
N GLY A 245 -12.93 -4.41 20.10
CA GLY A 245 -13.21 -3.81 21.40
C GLY A 245 -12.04 -3.92 22.37
N ALA A 246 -12.33 -4.35 23.60
CA ALA A 246 -11.35 -4.51 24.68
C ALA A 246 -10.53 -5.81 24.61
N LYS A 247 -10.79 -6.70 23.66
CA LYS A 247 -10.14 -8.02 23.56
C LYS A 247 -8.70 -7.88 23.02
N SER A 248 -7.76 -7.53 23.91
CA SER A 248 -6.35 -7.21 23.56
C SER A 248 -5.63 -8.32 22.80
N GLU A 249 -6.07 -9.57 22.94
CA GLU A 249 -5.55 -10.73 22.20
C GLU A 249 -5.67 -10.61 20.68
N TYR A 250 -6.65 -9.85 20.19
CA TYR A 250 -6.96 -9.70 18.76
C TYR A 250 -6.63 -8.31 18.23
N TRP A 251 -6.02 -7.45 19.05
CA TRP A 251 -5.61 -6.14 18.59
C TRP A 251 -4.69 -6.23 17.37
N THR A 252 -4.90 -5.30 16.44
CA THR A 252 -3.94 -5.05 15.35
C THR A 252 -2.90 -4.04 15.81
N VAL A 253 -1.83 -3.91 15.02
CA VAL A 253 -0.77 -2.92 15.27
C VAL A 253 -1.34 -1.49 15.32
N ALA A 254 -2.22 -1.13 14.39
CA ALA A 254 -2.81 0.22 14.36
C ALA A 254 -3.53 0.54 15.67
N LEU A 255 -4.35 -0.41 16.18
CA LEU A 255 -5.04 -0.25 17.45
C LEU A 255 -4.08 -0.26 18.62
N GLY A 256 -3.07 -1.13 18.61
CA GLY A 256 -2.06 -1.18 19.67
C GLY A 256 -1.21 0.08 19.76
N LEU A 257 -0.75 0.61 18.61
CA LEU A 257 -0.02 1.88 18.56
C LEU A 257 -0.86 3.05 19.06
N TYR A 258 -2.15 3.08 18.74
CA TYR A 258 -3.05 4.09 19.27
C TYR A 258 -3.13 4.00 20.81
N ASN A 259 -3.32 2.80 21.37
CA ASN A 259 -3.41 2.59 22.81
C ASN A 259 -2.10 2.96 23.54
N MET A 260 -0.91 2.77 22.91
CA MET A 260 0.37 3.22 23.49
C MET A 260 0.43 4.73 23.74
N LEU A 261 -0.36 5.51 22.99
CA LEU A 261 -0.42 6.98 23.11
C LEU A 261 -1.57 7.46 24.02
N GLU A 262 -2.41 6.58 24.55
CA GLU A 262 -3.42 6.95 25.54
C GLU A 262 -2.78 7.43 26.86
N LYS A 263 -3.47 8.31 27.58
CA LYS A 263 -2.95 8.99 28.78
C LYS A 263 -2.33 8.04 29.81
N GLU A 264 -2.91 6.85 29.95
CA GLU A 264 -2.44 5.82 30.88
C GLU A 264 -1.09 5.24 30.51
N TYR A 265 -0.81 5.09 29.21
CA TYR A 265 0.38 4.39 28.71
C TYR A 265 1.46 5.32 28.18
N ILE A 266 1.12 6.54 27.74
CA ILE A 266 2.01 7.41 26.97
C ILE A 266 3.35 7.66 27.63
N TYR A 267 3.41 7.82 28.95
CA TYR A 267 4.65 8.10 29.67
C TYR A 267 5.65 6.95 29.51
N ASN A 268 5.20 5.72 29.60
CA ASN A 268 6.07 4.53 29.58
C ASN A 268 6.25 3.95 28.17
N TRP A 269 5.36 4.25 27.24
CA TRP A 269 5.31 3.59 25.93
C TRP A 269 5.62 4.51 24.75
N TYR A 270 5.77 5.82 24.94
CA TYR A 270 5.98 6.77 23.83
C TYR A 270 7.21 6.44 22.98
N THR A 271 8.37 6.17 23.60
CA THR A 271 9.59 5.79 22.88
C THR A 271 9.50 4.39 22.26
N SER A 272 8.84 3.45 22.95
CA SER A 272 8.54 2.13 22.42
C SER A 272 7.51 2.19 21.27
N TRP A 273 6.55 3.11 21.34
CA TRP A 273 5.65 3.41 20.21
C TRP A 273 6.44 3.83 18.97
N ALA A 274 7.41 4.70 19.10
CA ALA A 274 8.27 5.11 18.00
C ALA A 274 9.07 3.92 17.44
N ALA A 275 9.63 3.06 18.33
CA ALA A 275 10.31 1.82 17.92
C ALA A 275 9.35 0.85 17.19
N ALA A 276 8.12 0.71 17.68
CA ALA A 276 7.09 -0.08 17.02
C ALA A 276 6.73 0.46 15.64
N ALA A 277 6.58 1.79 15.49
CA ALA A 277 6.32 2.44 14.21
C ALA A 277 7.44 2.17 13.18
N VAL A 278 8.70 2.17 13.60
CA VAL A 278 9.84 1.79 12.75
C VAL A 278 9.72 0.32 12.31
N ILE A 279 9.46 -0.61 13.23
CA ILE A 279 9.32 -2.04 12.87
C ILE A 279 8.13 -2.25 11.92
N VAL A 280 7.01 -1.60 12.17
CA VAL A 280 5.80 -1.70 11.35
C VAL A 280 6.02 -1.16 9.93
N SER A 281 6.88 -0.16 9.77
CA SER A 281 7.22 0.36 8.44
C SER A 281 8.00 -0.63 7.57
N ILE A 282 8.70 -1.62 8.16
CA ILE A 282 9.53 -2.57 7.42
C ILE A 282 8.74 -3.42 6.42
N PRO A 283 7.68 -4.19 6.80
CA PRO A 283 6.94 -5.00 5.85
C PRO A 283 6.27 -4.15 4.76
N ILE A 284 5.85 -2.94 5.10
CA ILE A 284 5.23 -2.00 4.16
C ILE A 284 6.28 -1.51 3.15
N ALA A 285 7.46 -1.09 3.63
CA ALA A 285 8.56 -0.64 2.78
C ALA A 285 9.07 -1.77 1.87
N LEU A 286 9.23 -2.98 2.41
CA LEU A 286 9.63 -4.15 1.63
C LEU A 286 8.63 -4.43 0.51
N LEU A 287 7.33 -4.48 0.80
CA LEU A 287 6.32 -4.66 -0.22
C LEU A 287 6.41 -3.56 -1.29
N PHE A 288 6.53 -2.29 -0.88
CA PHE A 288 6.65 -1.18 -1.82
C PHE A 288 7.89 -1.31 -2.73
N ILE A 289 9.05 -1.66 -2.18
CA ILE A 289 10.29 -1.86 -2.94
C ILE A 289 10.12 -2.96 -4.00
N PHE A 290 9.45 -4.06 -3.66
CA PHE A 290 9.19 -5.15 -4.59
C PHE A 290 8.27 -4.75 -5.76
N VAL A 291 7.25 -3.93 -5.49
CA VAL A 291 6.22 -3.63 -6.49
C VAL A 291 6.45 -2.31 -7.23
N GLN A 292 7.26 -1.36 -6.70
CA GLN A 292 7.49 -0.03 -7.29
C GLN A 292 7.98 -0.08 -8.74
N ARG A 293 8.84 -1.05 -9.09
CA ARG A 293 9.38 -1.19 -10.45
C ARG A 293 8.26 -1.38 -11.48
N ASN A 294 7.31 -2.25 -11.19
CA ASN A 294 6.17 -2.48 -12.07
C ASN A 294 5.19 -1.30 -12.13
N TYR A 295 5.16 -0.46 -11.08
CA TYR A 295 4.34 0.74 -11.02
C TYR A 295 4.90 1.85 -11.92
N VAL A 296 6.21 2.08 -11.88
CA VAL A 296 6.90 3.11 -12.69
C VAL A 296 6.84 2.77 -14.18
N ASP A 297 7.12 1.52 -14.54
CA ASP A 297 7.10 1.07 -15.95
C ASP A 297 5.70 1.23 -16.59
N GLY A 298 4.65 1.03 -15.81
CA GLY A 298 3.27 1.21 -16.29
C GLY A 298 2.85 2.66 -16.48
N MET A 299 3.33 3.58 -15.64
CA MET A 299 3.03 5.01 -15.79
C MET A 299 3.78 5.63 -16.97
N THR A 300 5.02 5.21 -17.22
CA THR A 300 5.82 5.72 -18.34
C THR A 300 5.35 5.20 -19.69
N GLY A 301 4.75 4.00 -19.73
CA GLY A 301 4.13 3.43 -20.94
C GLY A 301 2.85 4.17 -21.37
N ALA A 302 2.08 4.69 -20.42
CA ALA A 302 0.84 5.43 -20.68
C ALA A 302 1.08 6.86 -21.25
N VAL A 303 2.30 7.41 -21.12
CA VAL A 303 2.66 8.76 -21.58
C VAL A 303 3.26 8.76 -23.00
N LYS A 304 3.52 7.60 -23.57
CA LYS A 304 4.10 7.46 -24.93
C LYS A 304 3.07 7.12 -26.03
N GLY A 305 1.78 7.22 -25.73
CA GLY A 305 0.69 7.09 -26.69
C GLY A 305 0.17 8.43 -27.20
#